data_661938810d66ad8ba19619c645cd31d9
#
_entry.id   661938810d66ad8ba19619c645cd31d9
#
_cell.length_a   1.000
_cell.length_b   1.000
_cell.length_c   1.000
_cell.angle_alpha   90.00
_cell.angle_beta   90.00
_cell.angle_gamma   90.00
#
_symmetry.space_group_name_H-M   'P 1'
#
loop_
_entity.id
_entity.type
_entity.pdbx_description
1 polymer ?
#
loop_
_entity_poly.entity_id
_entity_poly.type
_entity_poly.pdbx_seq_one_letter_code
_entity_poly.pdbx_strand_id
1 'polypeptide(L)'
;MRRKINSFFAILLCFSVAFCATGCMSHGENNGTGGSQSYTSGIGFSESESDTAKPIDKATDKSTSTNKSTSKSTNKSTDKSTDKSTDKSTEETETPLTLKVASYNIFHAEKAGYDLSKIAKNITDNGIDIVGFQEVDHFTRRNGNVNQMAKLASLAGYPGTGRWFYPAIDHDGGQYGLGIMSRYPILKHDYIKLSSGTAEQRILAHAEIDVNGTIVHFFVTHLSYDGEGGGSSRAKQFNEIATKLSGYDNFILTGDFNTRDLTEYKVISNSAMVNAKGAVTYPDGNSPLDNIVYSTKAWTFGEPTIVTKSYSDHYMIFAQGTYIKK
;
A
#
# COMPACT_ATOMS: atom_id res chain seq x y z
N MET A 1 15.33 3.40 -55.95
CA MET A 1 14.29 3.17 -54.89
C MET A 1 14.68 3.95 -53.64
N ARG A 2 14.02 5.08 -53.37
CA ARG A 2 14.30 5.95 -52.21
C ARG A 2 13.45 5.49 -51.00
N ARG A 3 14.09 5.13 -49.89
CA ARG A 3 13.40 4.82 -48.61
C ARG A 3 13.02 6.13 -47.95
N LYS A 4 11.73 6.31 -47.68
CA LYS A 4 11.18 7.42 -46.87
C LYS A 4 11.44 7.09 -45.38
N ILE A 5 12.11 8.02 -44.71
CA ILE A 5 12.29 8.05 -43.28
C ILE A 5 11.09 8.83 -42.72
N ASN A 6 10.20 8.19 -41.97
CA ASN A 6 9.16 8.89 -41.24
C ASN A 6 9.71 9.27 -39.86
N SER A 7 9.88 10.57 -39.65
CA SER A 7 10.13 11.15 -38.35
C SER A 7 8.80 11.24 -37.61
N PHE A 8 8.67 10.56 -36.49
CA PHE A 8 7.62 10.80 -35.53
C PHE A 8 8.05 11.91 -34.58
N PHE A 9 7.37 13.03 -34.66
CA PHE A 9 7.47 14.13 -33.72
C PHE A 9 6.79 13.74 -32.40
N ALA A 10 7.54 13.69 -31.31
CA ALA A 10 7.03 13.67 -29.98
C ALA A 10 6.55 15.09 -29.61
N ILE A 11 5.27 15.25 -29.33
CA ILE A 11 4.72 16.52 -28.83
C ILE A 11 4.96 16.54 -27.33
N LEU A 12 5.95 17.32 -26.91
CA LEU A 12 6.23 17.65 -25.51
C LEU A 12 5.32 18.81 -25.12
N LEU A 13 4.31 18.58 -24.30
CA LEU A 13 3.49 19.65 -23.72
C LEU A 13 4.23 20.24 -22.52
N CYS A 14 4.99 21.32 -22.77
CA CYS A 14 5.51 22.18 -21.70
C CYS A 14 4.40 23.11 -21.20
N PHE A 15 3.92 22.94 -19.98
CA PHE A 15 3.17 23.98 -19.28
C PHE A 15 4.15 25.00 -18.70
N SER A 16 4.29 26.12 -19.39
CA SER A 16 5.00 27.30 -18.88
C SER A 16 4.08 28.06 -17.92
N VAL A 17 4.40 28.07 -16.63
CA VAL A 17 3.79 28.97 -15.67
C VAL A 17 4.53 30.31 -15.76
N ALA A 18 3.88 31.34 -16.31
CA ALA A 18 4.38 32.69 -16.33
C ALA A 18 4.23 33.33 -14.94
N PHE A 19 5.36 33.60 -14.28
CA PHE A 19 5.43 34.47 -13.12
C PHE A 19 5.49 35.92 -13.59
N CYS A 20 4.47 36.71 -13.28
CA CYS A 20 4.46 38.15 -13.44
C CYS A 20 5.08 38.78 -12.17
N ALA A 21 6.32 39.24 -12.28
CA ALA A 21 6.98 40.02 -11.23
C ALA A 21 6.73 41.50 -11.49
N THR A 22 5.96 42.16 -10.64
CA THR A 22 5.97 43.63 -10.51
C THR A 22 6.79 43.98 -9.28
N GLY A 23 7.88 44.69 -9.52
CA GLY A 23 8.79 45.17 -8.50
C GLY A 23 8.26 46.37 -7.72
N CYS A 24 8.78 46.50 -6.52
CA CYS A 24 9.05 47.81 -5.89
C CYS A 24 10.26 47.70 -4.97
N MET A 25 11.25 48.55 -5.24
CA MET A 25 12.44 48.75 -4.40
C MET A 25 12.08 49.47 -3.09
N SER A 26 12.73 49.09 -1.98
CA SER A 26 13.27 50.07 -1.03
C SER A 26 14.38 49.46 -0.16
N HIS A 27 15.44 50.24 0.00
CA HIS A 27 16.67 50.00 0.78
C HIS A 27 16.40 49.82 2.30
N GLY A 28 17.29 49.07 2.94
CA GLY A 28 17.46 49.07 4.39
C GLY A 28 18.49 48.04 4.85
N GLU A 29 19.76 48.47 4.96
CA GLU A 29 20.83 47.74 5.68
C GLU A 29 20.49 47.67 7.16
N ASN A 30 20.72 46.53 7.82
CA ASN A 30 21.45 46.53 9.11
C ASN A 30 21.92 45.13 9.54
N ASN A 31 23.13 45.12 10.06
CA ASN A 31 23.88 44.03 10.66
C ASN A 31 23.27 43.53 11.98
N GLY A 32 23.45 42.23 12.28
CA GLY A 32 23.21 41.70 13.62
C GLY A 32 23.48 40.20 13.76
N THR A 33 24.55 39.94 14.41
CA THR A 33 25.16 38.67 14.88
C THR A 33 24.24 37.70 15.60
N GLY A 34 24.41 36.38 15.30
CA GLY A 34 24.60 35.32 16.28
C GLY A 34 23.37 34.75 17.00
N GLY A 35 23.21 33.40 16.91
CA GLY A 35 22.39 32.67 17.87
C GLY A 35 21.84 31.37 17.29
N SER A 36 22.57 30.28 17.48
CA SER A 36 22.07 28.92 17.28
C SER A 36 20.98 28.58 18.30
N GLN A 37 19.78 28.23 17.85
CA GLN A 37 18.79 27.56 18.70
C GLN A 37 18.23 26.35 17.96
N SER A 38 18.45 25.19 18.59
CA SER A 38 17.86 23.91 18.25
C SER A 38 16.36 23.93 18.64
N TYR A 39 15.48 23.73 17.67
CA TYR A 39 14.06 23.49 17.95
C TYR A 39 13.75 21.99 17.76
N THR A 40 13.56 21.32 18.88
CA THR A 40 12.81 20.06 18.94
C THR A 40 11.33 20.42 19.04
N SER A 41 10.57 20.26 17.98
CA SER A 41 9.11 20.38 18.02
C SER A 41 8.48 19.01 17.83
N GLY A 42 8.10 18.40 18.96
CA GLY A 42 7.11 17.34 18.96
C GLY A 42 5.73 17.97 18.73
N ILE A 43 5.10 17.64 17.64
CA ILE A 43 3.69 17.98 17.39
C ILE A 43 2.91 16.68 17.48
N GLY A 44 2.26 16.46 18.62
CA GLY A 44 1.21 15.46 18.76
C GLY A 44 -0.07 16.00 18.12
N PHE A 45 -0.57 15.36 17.10
CA PHE A 45 -1.92 15.58 16.61
C PHE A 45 -2.85 14.59 17.30
N SER A 46 -3.75 15.14 18.13
CA SER A 46 -4.93 14.44 18.62
C SER A 46 -6.04 14.60 17.59
N GLU A 47 -6.40 13.53 16.89
CA GLU A 47 -7.64 13.49 16.10
C GLU A 47 -8.82 13.28 17.06
N SER A 48 -9.67 14.28 17.18
CA SER A 48 -11.00 14.15 17.79
C SER A 48 -12.03 14.12 16.66
N GLU A 49 -12.40 12.94 16.21
CA GLU A 49 -13.65 12.77 15.45
C GLU A 49 -14.80 12.59 16.46
N SER A 50 -15.65 13.61 16.58
CA SER A 50 -16.90 13.53 17.32
C SER A 50 -18.03 13.15 16.36
N ASP A 51 -18.37 11.88 16.31
CA ASP A 51 -19.64 11.41 15.76
C ASP A 51 -20.68 11.38 16.85
N THR A 52 -21.58 12.37 16.84
CA THR A 52 -22.76 12.41 17.68
C THR A 52 -23.88 11.56 17.08
N ALA A 53 -24.01 10.32 17.56
CA ALA A 53 -25.23 9.54 17.36
C ALA A 53 -26.15 9.75 18.57
N LYS A 54 -27.37 10.19 18.32
CA LYS A 54 -28.44 10.34 19.34
C LYS A 54 -28.96 8.98 19.80
N PRO A 55 -29.35 8.86 21.10
CA PRO A 55 -29.90 7.61 21.63
C PRO A 55 -31.39 7.46 21.31
N ILE A 56 -31.81 6.23 20.98
CA ILE A 56 -33.21 5.82 20.91
C ILE A 56 -33.58 5.12 22.22
N ASP A 57 -34.76 5.47 22.71
CA ASP A 57 -35.32 5.19 24.03
C ASP A 57 -35.53 3.69 24.38
N LYS A 58 -35.50 3.49 25.69
CA LYS A 58 -35.82 2.27 26.44
C LYS A 58 -37.27 1.80 26.25
N ALA A 59 -37.45 0.50 26.13
CA ALA A 59 -38.66 -0.17 26.63
C ALA A 59 -38.26 -1.27 27.61
N THR A 60 -38.75 -1.12 28.80
CA THR A 60 -38.70 -2.05 29.91
C THR A 60 -39.65 -3.21 29.69
N ASP A 61 -39.26 -4.47 29.96
CA ASP A 61 -40.18 -5.36 30.63
C ASP A 61 -39.48 -6.39 31.54
N LYS A 62 -40.09 -6.56 32.69
CA LYS A 62 -39.71 -7.39 33.82
C LYS A 62 -40.43 -8.73 33.73
N SER A 63 -39.76 -9.87 33.90
CA SER A 63 -40.39 -10.94 34.68
C SER A 63 -39.35 -11.87 35.30
N THR A 64 -39.55 -12.04 36.58
CA THR A 64 -38.93 -12.90 37.58
C THR A 64 -39.39 -14.34 37.40
N SER A 65 -38.50 -15.34 37.53
CA SER A 65 -38.86 -16.58 38.20
C SER A 65 -37.61 -17.38 38.61
N THR A 66 -37.55 -17.59 39.89
CA THR A 66 -36.71 -18.51 40.67
C THR A 66 -37.12 -19.96 40.44
N ASN A 67 -36.17 -20.89 40.35
CA ASN A 67 -36.29 -22.13 41.13
C ASN A 67 -34.93 -22.86 41.27
N LYS A 68 -34.73 -23.23 42.52
CA LYS A 68 -33.63 -23.96 43.13
C LYS A 68 -34.07 -25.41 43.28
N SER A 69 -33.27 -26.38 42.87
CA SER A 69 -33.40 -27.75 43.42
C SER A 69 -32.05 -28.48 43.39
N THR A 70 -31.67 -28.87 44.57
CA THR A 70 -30.55 -29.76 44.93
C THR A 70 -31.03 -31.22 44.85
N SER A 71 -30.17 -32.12 44.34
CA SER A 71 -30.10 -33.47 44.93
C SER A 71 -28.77 -34.18 44.58
N LYS A 72 -28.24 -34.75 45.60
CA LYS A 72 -27.02 -35.52 45.79
C LYS A 72 -27.36 -37.00 45.63
N SER A 73 -26.61 -37.77 44.86
CA SER A 73 -26.54 -39.22 45.11
C SER A 73 -25.20 -39.79 44.59
N THR A 74 -24.58 -40.46 45.48
CA THR A 74 -23.38 -41.32 45.36
C THR A 74 -23.78 -42.67 44.76
N ASN A 75 -22.96 -43.22 43.84
CA ASN A 75 -22.59 -44.64 43.96
C ASN A 75 -21.32 -44.99 43.16
N LYS A 76 -20.55 -45.83 43.80
CA LYS A 76 -19.26 -46.42 43.49
C LYS A 76 -19.49 -47.72 42.73
N SER A 77 -18.82 -47.94 41.59
CA SER A 77 -18.50 -49.29 41.12
C SER A 77 -17.22 -49.25 40.25
N THR A 78 -16.34 -50.11 40.66
CA THR A 78 -15.08 -50.47 40.01
C THR A 78 -15.35 -51.42 38.86
N ASP A 79 -14.80 -51.10 37.66
CA ASP A 79 -14.35 -52.19 36.78
C ASP A 79 -13.18 -51.73 35.93
N LYS A 80 -12.19 -52.63 35.85
CA LYS A 80 -10.87 -52.50 35.25
C LYS A 80 -10.94 -53.10 33.85
N SER A 81 -10.92 -52.25 32.83
CA SER A 81 -10.70 -52.69 31.45
C SER A 81 -9.54 -51.93 30.88
N THR A 82 -8.50 -52.66 30.59
CA THR A 82 -7.30 -52.19 29.84
C THR A 82 -7.65 -52.20 28.37
N ASP A 83 -7.95 -51.03 27.83
CA ASP A 83 -7.97 -50.82 26.37
C ASP A 83 -6.83 -49.92 25.98
N LYS A 84 -5.99 -50.48 25.14
CA LYS A 84 -4.80 -49.86 24.54
C LYS A 84 -5.28 -48.96 23.41
N SER A 85 -5.63 -47.72 23.75
CA SER A 85 -5.91 -46.70 22.76
C SER A 85 -4.61 -46.33 22.03
N THR A 86 -4.46 -46.77 20.82
CA THR A 86 -3.48 -46.25 19.89
C THR A 86 -3.91 -44.84 19.55
N ASP A 87 -3.24 -43.89 20.16
CA ASP A 87 -3.35 -42.46 19.86
C ASP A 87 -2.80 -42.24 18.45
N LYS A 88 -3.74 -42.25 17.49
CA LYS A 88 -3.44 -41.86 16.11
C LYS A 88 -3.54 -40.35 16.07
N SER A 89 -2.43 -39.67 16.37
CA SER A 89 -2.31 -38.24 16.12
C SER A 89 -2.59 -38.00 14.64
N THR A 90 -3.80 -37.54 14.34
CA THR A 90 -4.11 -36.93 13.06
C THR A 90 -3.30 -35.65 13.02
N GLU A 91 -2.21 -35.66 12.24
CA GLU A 91 -1.57 -34.43 11.79
C GLU A 91 -2.63 -33.63 11.03
N GLU A 92 -3.21 -32.62 11.69
CA GLU A 92 -3.97 -31.61 10.99
C GLU A 92 -2.99 -30.92 10.03
N THR A 93 -3.10 -31.22 8.74
CA THR A 93 -2.35 -30.52 7.71
C THR A 93 -2.88 -29.10 7.66
N GLU A 94 -2.20 -28.18 8.35
CA GLU A 94 -2.53 -26.76 8.27
C GLU A 94 -2.53 -26.30 6.81
N THR A 95 -3.65 -25.74 6.38
CA THR A 95 -3.76 -25.16 5.02
C THR A 95 -2.78 -24.00 4.92
N PRO A 96 -1.86 -23.99 3.93
CA PRO A 96 -0.90 -22.91 3.80
C PRO A 96 -1.59 -21.55 3.68
N LEU A 97 -1.05 -20.55 4.38
CA LEU A 97 -1.51 -19.17 4.25
C LEU A 97 -1.26 -18.69 2.82
N THR A 98 -2.33 -18.25 2.14
CA THR A 98 -2.26 -17.68 0.79
C THR A 98 -2.86 -16.29 0.76
N LEU A 99 -2.28 -15.39 -0.06
CA LEU A 99 -2.72 -14.02 -0.26
C LEU A 99 -2.72 -13.66 -1.74
N LYS A 100 -3.78 -13.02 -2.22
CA LYS A 100 -3.76 -12.30 -3.49
C LYS A 100 -3.29 -10.88 -3.26
N VAL A 101 -2.13 -10.55 -3.80
CA VAL A 101 -1.46 -9.26 -3.62
C VAL A 101 -1.44 -8.50 -4.94
N ALA A 102 -1.73 -7.20 -4.89
CA ALA A 102 -1.72 -6.33 -6.07
C ALA A 102 -0.85 -5.09 -5.90
N SER A 103 -0.31 -4.58 -7.03
CA SER A 103 0.20 -3.22 -7.21
C SER A 103 -0.69 -2.48 -8.19
N TYR A 104 -1.08 -1.24 -7.88
CA TYR A 104 -1.98 -0.47 -8.72
C TYR A 104 -1.68 1.03 -8.65
N ASN A 105 -0.96 1.56 -9.66
CA ASN A 105 -0.91 2.98 -9.90
C ASN A 105 -2.28 3.42 -10.43
N ILE A 106 -2.98 4.30 -9.71
CA ILE A 106 -4.36 4.69 -10.03
C ILE A 106 -4.48 6.02 -10.75
N PHE A 107 -3.34 6.68 -11.05
CA PHE A 107 -3.32 7.99 -11.70
C PHE A 107 -4.35 8.95 -11.05
N HIS A 108 -4.32 9.06 -9.73
CA HIS A 108 -5.26 9.83 -8.89
C HIS A 108 -6.74 9.71 -9.31
N ALA A 109 -7.08 8.62 -10.00
CA ALA A 109 -8.40 8.31 -10.57
C ALA A 109 -8.85 9.20 -11.74
N GLU A 110 -7.96 9.98 -12.38
CA GLU A 110 -8.34 10.86 -13.49
C GLU A 110 -8.93 10.08 -14.68
N LYS A 111 -8.29 8.97 -15.11
CA LYS A 111 -8.81 8.12 -16.21
C LYS A 111 -10.16 7.46 -15.88
N ALA A 112 -10.47 7.33 -14.59
CA ALA A 112 -11.78 6.88 -14.14
C ALA A 112 -12.84 8.00 -14.16
N GLY A 113 -12.44 9.26 -14.39
CA GLY A 113 -13.28 10.46 -14.22
C GLY A 113 -13.54 10.75 -12.73
N TYR A 114 -12.54 10.45 -11.88
CA TYR A 114 -12.59 10.52 -10.42
C TYR A 114 -13.65 9.60 -9.77
N ASP A 115 -14.19 8.65 -10.54
CA ASP A 115 -15.11 7.63 -10.03
C ASP A 115 -14.35 6.44 -9.45
N LEU A 116 -14.08 6.49 -8.15
CA LEU A 116 -13.37 5.45 -7.42
C LEU A 116 -14.08 4.10 -7.38
N SER A 117 -15.40 4.04 -7.71
CA SER A 117 -16.13 2.78 -7.77
C SER A 117 -15.59 1.83 -8.85
N LYS A 118 -15.08 2.39 -9.95
CA LYS A 118 -14.46 1.63 -11.05
C LYS A 118 -13.14 0.98 -10.62
N ILE A 119 -12.32 1.71 -9.85
CA ILE A 119 -11.07 1.23 -9.29
C ILE A 119 -11.34 0.17 -8.22
N ALA A 120 -12.26 0.45 -7.29
CA ALA A 120 -12.68 -0.50 -6.27
C ALA A 120 -13.22 -1.81 -6.88
N LYS A 121 -13.98 -1.71 -7.98
CA LYS A 121 -14.50 -2.89 -8.69
C LYS A 121 -13.37 -3.79 -9.23
N ASN A 122 -12.29 -3.25 -9.77
CA ASN A 122 -11.15 -4.06 -10.21
C ASN A 122 -10.56 -4.88 -9.06
N ILE A 123 -10.50 -4.30 -7.86
CA ILE A 123 -9.98 -4.96 -6.66
C ILE A 123 -10.92 -6.08 -6.20
N THR A 124 -12.23 -5.79 -6.13
CA THR A 124 -13.23 -6.76 -5.67
C THR A 124 -13.44 -7.90 -6.66
N ASP A 125 -13.52 -7.62 -7.96
CA ASP A 125 -13.73 -8.62 -9.01
C ASP A 125 -12.57 -9.65 -9.05
N ASN A 126 -11.36 -9.23 -8.68
CA ASN A 126 -10.19 -10.10 -8.65
C ASN A 126 -9.93 -10.71 -7.26
N GLY A 127 -10.73 -10.38 -6.26
CA GLY A 127 -10.63 -10.91 -4.90
C GLY A 127 -9.29 -10.62 -4.25
N ILE A 128 -8.77 -9.40 -4.41
CA ILE A 128 -7.48 -8.99 -3.86
C ILE A 128 -7.56 -8.94 -2.33
N ASP A 129 -6.53 -9.41 -1.64
CA ASP A 129 -6.46 -9.38 -0.18
C ASP A 129 -5.70 -8.15 0.32
N ILE A 130 -4.56 -7.83 -0.33
CA ILE A 130 -3.73 -6.66 0.00
C ILE A 130 -3.33 -5.97 -1.30
N VAL A 131 -3.44 -4.64 -1.33
CA VAL A 131 -3.04 -3.83 -2.47
C VAL A 131 -2.22 -2.63 -2.03
N GLY A 132 -1.10 -2.38 -2.74
CA GLY A 132 -0.34 -1.14 -2.69
C GLY A 132 -0.72 -0.23 -3.84
N PHE A 133 -1.07 1.01 -3.53
CA PHE A 133 -1.47 2.02 -4.49
C PHE A 133 -0.37 3.06 -4.67
N GLN A 134 -0.21 3.50 -5.91
CA GLN A 134 0.60 4.66 -6.27
C GLN A 134 -0.32 5.76 -6.83
N GLU A 135 0.13 7.00 -6.74
CA GLU A 135 -0.58 8.18 -7.22
C GLU A 135 -1.95 8.37 -6.55
N VAL A 136 -1.97 8.32 -5.24
CA VAL A 136 -3.16 8.52 -4.43
C VAL A 136 -3.26 9.98 -3.99
N ASP A 137 -4.42 10.58 -4.20
CA ASP A 137 -4.77 11.90 -3.68
C ASP A 137 -5.44 11.82 -2.30
N HIS A 138 -5.11 12.78 -1.44
CA HIS A 138 -5.72 12.95 -0.12
C HIS A 138 -6.15 14.40 0.05
N PHE A 139 -7.45 14.65 -0.07
CA PHE A 139 -8.08 15.98 0.02
C PHE A 139 -7.53 17.02 -0.95
N THR A 140 -7.09 16.63 -2.15
CA THR A 140 -6.71 17.59 -3.20
C THR A 140 -7.96 18.22 -3.84
N ARG A 141 -7.83 19.46 -4.33
CA ARG A 141 -8.95 20.13 -5.02
C ARG A 141 -9.37 19.44 -6.30
N ARG A 142 -8.40 18.91 -7.07
CA ARG A 142 -8.67 18.19 -8.33
C ARG A 142 -9.57 16.98 -8.15
N ASN A 143 -9.53 16.31 -6.99
CA ASN A 143 -10.38 15.16 -6.69
C ASN A 143 -11.64 15.52 -5.88
N GLY A 144 -11.94 16.82 -5.70
CA GLY A 144 -13.10 17.30 -4.93
C GLY A 144 -12.92 17.21 -3.42
N ASN A 145 -11.70 17.28 -2.91
CA ASN A 145 -11.33 17.18 -1.49
C ASN A 145 -11.74 15.83 -0.85
N VAL A 146 -11.56 14.75 -1.60
CA VAL A 146 -11.89 13.38 -1.14
C VAL A 146 -10.66 12.71 -0.54
N ASN A 147 -10.83 12.00 0.56
CA ASN A 147 -9.88 10.98 1.02
C ASN A 147 -10.05 9.72 0.18
N GLN A 148 -9.19 9.55 -0.86
CA GLN A 148 -9.32 8.44 -1.80
C GLN A 148 -9.18 7.08 -1.12
N MET A 149 -8.26 6.92 -0.14
CA MET A 149 -8.08 5.64 0.56
C MET A 149 -9.31 5.25 1.39
N ALA A 150 -9.91 6.22 2.11
CA ALA A 150 -11.13 5.96 2.87
C ALA A 150 -12.29 5.58 1.94
N LYS A 151 -12.43 6.29 0.83
CA LYS A 151 -13.50 6.03 -0.16
C LYS A 151 -13.31 4.69 -0.86
N LEU A 152 -12.09 4.34 -1.29
CA LEU A 152 -11.78 3.05 -1.90
C LEU A 152 -12.06 1.88 -0.95
N ALA A 153 -11.61 1.98 0.31
CA ALA A 153 -11.87 0.94 1.31
C ALA A 153 -13.37 0.72 1.53
N SER A 154 -14.13 1.80 1.67
CA SER A 154 -15.59 1.73 1.81
C SER A 154 -16.27 1.09 0.59
N LEU A 155 -15.88 1.48 -0.63
CA LEU A 155 -16.45 0.95 -1.87
C LEU A 155 -16.08 -0.52 -2.12
N ALA A 156 -14.89 -0.93 -1.72
CA ALA A 156 -14.40 -2.29 -1.89
C ALA A 156 -14.76 -3.23 -0.72
N GLY A 157 -15.36 -2.72 0.36
CA GLY A 157 -15.75 -3.49 1.54
C GLY A 157 -14.57 -3.92 2.40
N TYR A 158 -13.50 -3.10 2.45
CA TYR A 158 -12.35 -3.35 3.32
C TYR A 158 -12.54 -2.64 4.66
N PRO A 159 -12.00 -3.22 5.78
CA PRO A 159 -12.14 -2.60 7.09
C PRO A 159 -11.39 -1.27 7.18
N GLY A 160 -11.90 -0.34 7.99
CA GLY A 160 -11.23 0.95 8.23
C GLY A 160 -9.82 0.80 8.83
N THR A 161 -9.60 -0.24 9.64
CA THR A 161 -8.30 -0.60 10.22
C THR A 161 -7.32 -1.23 9.22
N GLY A 162 -7.78 -1.61 8.03
CA GLY A 162 -6.97 -2.22 6.97
C GLY A 162 -6.49 -1.23 5.91
N ARG A 163 -6.53 0.09 6.17
CA ARG A 163 -6.13 1.09 5.18
C ARG A 163 -5.27 2.20 5.78
N TRP A 164 -4.32 2.69 4.97
CA TRP A 164 -3.54 3.88 5.32
C TRP A 164 -3.09 4.65 4.08
N PHE A 165 -2.99 5.98 4.22
CA PHE A 165 -2.41 6.89 3.23
C PHE A 165 -1.04 7.36 3.72
N TYR A 166 -0.07 7.48 2.82
CA TYR A 166 1.29 7.92 3.11
C TYR A 166 1.64 9.11 2.23
N PRO A 167 1.76 10.32 2.81
CA PRO A 167 2.03 11.53 2.05
C PRO A 167 3.48 11.55 1.55
N ALA A 168 3.65 11.75 0.24
CA ALA A 168 4.96 12.01 -0.37
C ALA A 168 5.21 13.52 -0.50
N ILE A 169 4.21 14.27 -1.00
CA ILE A 169 4.27 15.72 -1.20
C ILE A 169 2.92 16.37 -0.85
N ASP A 170 2.97 17.67 -0.53
CA ASP A 170 1.79 18.53 -0.54
C ASP A 170 1.44 18.85 -2.00
N HIS A 171 0.18 18.73 -2.37
CA HIS A 171 -0.27 18.91 -3.74
C HIS A 171 -1.70 19.45 -3.80
N ASP A 172 -1.92 20.48 -4.61
CA ASP A 172 -3.24 21.05 -4.93
C ASP A 172 -4.15 21.27 -3.70
N GLY A 173 -3.59 21.79 -2.60
CA GLY A 173 -4.31 22.09 -1.38
C GLY A 173 -4.57 20.92 -0.43
N GLY A 174 -4.16 19.73 -0.83
CA GLY A 174 -4.12 18.50 -0.04
C GLY A 174 -2.77 17.83 -0.14
N GLN A 175 -2.74 16.50 -0.21
CA GLN A 175 -1.53 15.68 -0.30
C GLN A 175 -1.64 14.64 -1.42
N TYR A 176 -0.49 14.22 -1.93
CA TYR A 176 -0.34 13.18 -2.92
C TYR A 176 0.72 12.18 -2.47
N GLY A 177 0.49 10.89 -2.72
CA GLY A 177 1.42 9.88 -2.24
C GLY A 177 0.98 8.45 -2.54
N LEU A 178 1.15 7.60 -1.53
CA LEU A 178 0.92 6.16 -1.62
C LEU A 178 -0.21 5.71 -0.71
N GLY A 179 -0.77 4.54 -1.00
CA GLY A 179 -1.78 3.91 -0.15
C GLY A 179 -1.53 2.41 0.03
N ILE A 180 -1.93 1.90 1.18
CA ILE A 180 -2.04 0.46 1.43
C ILE A 180 -3.47 0.16 1.84
N MET A 181 -4.06 -0.89 1.25
CA MET A 181 -5.37 -1.38 1.63
C MET A 181 -5.33 -2.91 1.76
N SER A 182 -5.87 -3.43 2.87
CA SER A 182 -5.83 -4.82 3.28
C SER A 182 -7.18 -5.29 3.83
N ARG A 183 -7.55 -6.54 3.58
CA ARG A 183 -8.67 -7.20 4.28
C ARG A 183 -8.38 -7.46 5.76
N TYR A 184 -7.09 -7.40 6.12
CA TYR A 184 -6.58 -7.66 7.46
C TYR A 184 -6.17 -6.37 8.14
N PRO A 185 -6.16 -6.30 9.48
CA PRO A 185 -5.81 -5.09 10.20
C PRO A 185 -4.34 -4.71 10.01
N ILE A 186 -4.08 -3.42 9.82
CA ILE A 186 -2.76 -2.82 9.88
C ILE A 186 -2.49 -2.48 11.34
N LEU A 187 -1.49 -3.13 11.95
CA LEU A 187 -1.13 -2.94 13.36
C LEU A 187 -0.19 -1.77 13.56
N LYS A 188 0.74 -1.59 12.62
CA LYS A 188 1.71 -0.50 12.61
C LYS A 188 1.98 -0.05 11.19
N HIS A 189 2.34 1.21 11.02
CA HIS A 189 2.72 1.78 9.75
C HIS A 189 3.75 2.89 9.93
N ASP A 190 4.65 3.01 8.98
CA ASP A 190 5.65 4.06 8.87
C ASP A 190 6.01 4.33 7.40
N TYR A 191 6.83 5.33 7.15
CA TYR A 191 7.45 5.52 5.84
C TYR A 191 8.81 6.23 5.98
N ILE A 192 9.65 6.05 4.98
CA ILE A 192 10.89 6.80 4.83
C ILE A 192 10.88 7.59 3.52
N LYS A 193 11.50 8.77 3.55
CA LYS A 193 11.77 9.53 2.33
C LYS A 193 12.95 8.91 1.63
N LEU A 194 12.83 8.75 0.31
CA LEU A 194 13.88 8.26 -0.56
C LEU A 194 14.64 9.44 -1.19
N SER A 195 15.89 9.21 -1.59
CA SER A 195 16.69 10.22 -2.31
C SER A 195 16.01 10.61 -3.62
N SER A 196 15.56 11.84 -3.73
CA SER A 196 14.87 12.35 -4.93
C SER A 196 15.58 13.55 -5.59
N GLY A 197 16.64 14.09 -4.95
CA GLY A 197 17.36 15.24 -5.48
C GLY A 197 16.46 16.46 -5.63
N THR A 198 16.35 16.99 -6.84
CA THR A 198 15.44 18.09 -7.20
C THR A 198 14.12 17.60 -7.82
N ALA A 199 13.99 16.30 -8.05
CA ALA A 199 12.77 15.67 -8.55
C ALA A 199 11.70 15.57 -7.47
N GLU A 200 10.51 15.13 -7.86
CA GLU A 200 9.40 14.86 -6.93
C GLU A 200 9.82 13.91 -5.81
N GLN A 201 9.49 14.25 -4.57
CA GLN A 201 9.85 13.43 -3.41
C GLN A 201 9.19 12.06 -3.51
N ARG A 202 10.01 11.02 -3.46
CA ARG A 202 9.58 9.61 -3.40
C ARG A 202 9.71 9.07 -1.98
N ILE A 203 8.89 8.09 -1.66
CA ILE A 203 8.86 7.44 -0.35
C ILE A 203 8.80 5.93 -0.49
N LEU A 204 9.24 5.23 0.55
CA LEU A 204 8.93 3.83 0.80
C LEU A 204 8.02 3.77 2.02
N ALA A 205 6.77 3.39 1.82
CA ALA A 205 5.80 3.19 2.88
C ALA A 205 5.81 1.73 3.34
N HIS A 206 5.49 1.51 4.62
CA HIS A 206 5.52 0.21 5.28
C HIS A 206 4.29 0.03 6.17
N ALA A 207 3.74 -1.18 6.20
CA ALA A 207 2.71 -1.62 7.12
C ALA A 207 3.03 -3.00 7.69
N GLU A 208 2.82 -3.18 8.99
CA GLU A 208 2.72 -4.49 9.65
C GLU A 208 1.26 -4.93 9.60
N ILE A 209 0.96 -5.97 8.83
CA ILE A 209 -0.40 -6.48 8.63
C ILE A 209 -0.53 -7.82 9.34
N ASP A 210 -1.52 -7.95 10.22
CA ASP A 210 -1.82 -9.21 10.92
C ASP A 210 -2.75 -10.09 10.07
N VAL A 211 -2.16 -11.06 9.41
CA VAL A 211 -2.90 -12.04 8.62
C VAL A 211 -3.13 -13.29 9.46
N ASN A 212 -4.21 -13.31 10.22
CA ASN A 212 -4.60 -14.44 11.06
C ASN A 212 -3.48 -14.89 12.01
N GLY A 213 -2.80 -13.95 12.67
CA GLY A 213 -1.70 -14.21 13.59
C GLY A 213 -0.31 -14.22 12.94
N THR A 214 -0.22 -14.18 11.61
CA THR A 214 1.05 -14.02 10.88
C THR A 214 1.27 -12.56 10.53
N ILE A 215 2.34 -11.95 11.05
CA ILE A 215 2.70 -10.58 10.69
C ILE A 215 3.38 -10.58 9.33
N VAL A 216 2.78 -9.86 8.38
CA VAL A 216 3.33 -9.61 7.04
C VAL A 216 3.82 -8.17 6.98
N HIS A 217 5.11 -7.97 6.65
CA HIS A 217 5.67 -6.65 6.39
C HIS A 217 5.39 -6.27 4.94
N PHE A 218 4.42 -5.39 4.74
CA PHE A 218 3.99 -4.95 3.43
C PHE A 218 4.53 -3.57 3.11
N PHE A 219 5.18 -3.44 1.95
CA PHE A 219 5.78 -2.19 1.50
C PHE A 219 5.14 -1.74 0.19
N VAL A 220 5.08 -0.41 -0.01
CA VAL A 220 4.70 0.19 -1.28
C VAL A 220 5.63 1.36 -1.61
N THR A 221 5.95 1.51 -2.91
CA THR A 221 6.79 2.60 -3.41
C THR A 221 6.32 3.10 -4.76
N HIS A 222 6.77 4.29 -5.16
CA HIS A 222 6.71 4.85 -6.50
C HIS A 222 8.03 5.55 -6.76
N LEU A 223 8.87 5.00 -7.63
CA LEU A 223 10.24 5.49 -7.85
C LEU A 223 10.28 6.59 -8.90
N SER A 224 11.40 7.31 -8.94
CA SER A 224 11.64 8.37 -9.93
C SER A 224 11.77 7.79 -11.33
N TYR A 225 11.16 8.46 -12.33
CA TYR A 225 11.31 8.10 -13.73
C TYR A 225 12.53 8.80 -14.37
N ASP A 226 13.00 8.31 -15.50
CA ASP A 226 14.24 8.79 -16.13
C ASP A 226 14.20 10.26 -16.55
N GLY A 227 13.02 10.77 -16.94
CA GLY A 227 12.82 12.14 -17.43
C GLY A 227 13.04 13.25 -16.40
N GLU A 228 12.99 12.94 -15.09
CA GLU A 228 13.26 13.90 -13.99
C GLU A 228 14.74 13.94 -13.57
N GLY A 229 15.68 13.53 -14.40
CA GLY A 229 17.04 13.24 -13.96
C GLY A 229 17.08 12.00 -13.05
N GLY A 230 16.04 11.19 -13.13
CA GLY A 230 15.70 10.16 -12.18
C GLY A 230 16.50 8.90 -12.25
N GLY A 231 17.23 8.60 -13.34
CA GLY A 231 18.00 7.35 -13.42
C GLY A 231 19.05 7.25 -12.30
N SER A 232 19.75 8.33 -11.97
CA SER A 232 20.69 8.35 -10.84
C SER A 232 19.99 8.37 -9.47
N SER A 233 18.80 8.98 -9.37
CA SER A 233 17.98 8.98 -8.16
C SER A 233 17.39 7.59 -7.93
N ARG A 234 16.85 6.95 -8.97
CA ARG A 234 16.24 5.61 -8.88
C ARG A 234 17.23 4.55 -8.42
N ALA A 235 18.48 4.56 -8.91
CA ALA A 235 19.51 3.63 -8.43
C ALA A 235 19.81 3.81 -6.92
N LYS A 236 19.81 5.05 -6.41
CA LYS A 236 19.93 5.31 -4.97
C LYS A 236 18.70 4.83 -4.23
N GLN A 237 17.51 5.09 -4.74
CA GLN A 237 16.24 4.65 -4.14
C GLN A 237 16.17 3.13 -4.02
N PHE A 238 16.60 2.37 -5.04
CA PHE A 238 16.70 0.92 -4.97
C PHE A 238 17.66 0.45 -3.86
N ASN A 239 18.82 1.11 -3.69
CA ASN A 239 19.77 0.77 -2.63
C ASN A 239 19.22 1.09 -1.22
N GLU A 240 18.51 2.20 -1.06
CA GLU A 240 17.84 2.57 0.19
C GLU A 240 16.73 1.59 0.55
N ILE A 241 15.93 1.18 -0.43
CA ILE A 241 14.92 0.12 -0.29
C ILE A 241 15.60 -1.21 0.11
N ALA A 242 16.64 -1.62 -0.60
CA ALA A 242 17.37 -2.85 -0.30
C ALA A 242 17.92 -2.84 1.14
N THR A 243 18.45 -1.70 1.59
CA THR A 243 18.92 -1.50 2.95
C THR A 243 17.79 -1.66 3.97
N LYS A 244 16.63 -1.01 3.75
CA LYS A 244 15.47 -1.14 4.63
C LYS A 244 14.97 -2.58 4.68
N LEU A 245 14.83 -3.25 3.52
CA LEU A 245 14.30 -4.60 3.42
C LEU A 245 15.24 -5.66 3.99
N SER A 246 16.54 -5.41 4.09
CA SER A 246 17.51 -6.36 4.68
C SER A 246 17.21 -6.70 6.14
N GLY A 247 16.44 -5.86 6.83
CA GLY A 247 15.96 -6.10 8.20
C GLY A 247 14.74 -7.02 8.31
N TYR A 248 14.19 -7.51 7.19
CA TYR A 248 12.94 -8.28 7.19
C TYR A 248 13.09 -9.60 6.42
N ASP A 249 12.84 -10.72 7.09
CA ASP A 249 12.78 -12.04 6.44
C ASP A 249 11.42 -12.33 5.77
N ASN A 250 10.37 -11.62 6.18
CA ASN A 250 9.01 -11.78 5.68
C ASN A 250 8.51 -10.44 5.14
N PHE A 251 8.79 -10.14 3.87
CA PHE A 251 8.31 -8.91 3.25
C PHE A 251 7.67 -9.16 1.88
N ILE A 252 6.74 -8.28 1.52
CA ILE A 252 6.18 -8.09 0.18
C ILE A 252 6.29 -6.60 -0.13
N LEU A 253 6.86 -6.24 -1.27
CA LEU A 253 6.99 -4.87 -1.77
C LEU A 253 6.27 -4.75 -3.10
N THR A 254 5.33 -3.82 -3.21
CA THR A 254 4.64 -3.47 -4.45
C THR A 254 5.04 -2.07 -4.90
N GLY A 255 4.96 -1.81 -6.20
CA GLY A 255 5.29 -0.46 -6.66
C GLY A 255 5.19 -0.28 -8.18
N ASP A 256 5.09 0.99 -8.54
CA ASP A 256 5.56 1.51 -9.82
C ASP A 256 7.05 1.87 -9.65
N PHE A 257 7.90 1.05 -10.22
CA PHE A 257 9.36 1.21 -10.10
C PHE A 257 9.94 2.10 -11.18
N ASN A 258 9.12 2.53 -12.14
CA ASN A 258 9.52 3.41 -13.24
C ASN A 258 10.78 2.92 -13.98
N THR A 259 10.98 1.61 -14.06
CA THR A 259 12.11 0.99 -14.76
C THR A 259 11.70 -0.07 -15.78
N ARG A 260 12.40 -0.11 -16.88
CA ARG A 260 12.34 -1.20 -17.88
C ARG A 260 13.48 -2.19 -17.69
N ASP A 261 14.49 -1.82 -16.88
CA ASP A 261 15.64 -2.66 -16.59
C ASP A 261 15.40 -3.52 -15.35
N LEU A 262 14.96 -4.75 -15.59
CA LEU A 262 14.71 -5.72 -14.51
C LEU A 262 15.99 -6.09 -13.74
N THR A 263 17.18 -5.67 -14.19
CA THR A 263 18.42 -5.92 -13.45
C THR A 263 18.60 -4.98 -12.25
N GLU A 264 17.91 -3.84 -12.21
CA GLU A 264 17.92 -2.90 -11.07
C GLU A 264 17.41 -3.55 -9.78
N TYR A 265 16.50 -4.53 -9.87
CA TYR A 265 15.98 -5.26 -8.71
C TYR A 265 17.02 -6.17 -8.01
N LYS A 266 18.14 -6.51 -8.68
CA LYS A 266 19.16 -7.44 -8.14
C LYS A 266 19.83 -6.96 -6.86
N VAL A 267 19.74 -5.68 -6.54
CA VAL A 267 20.28 -5.12 -5.29
C VAL A 267 19.47 -5.56 -4.06
N ILE A 268 18.21 -6.00 -4.24
CA ILE A 268 17.36 -6.50 -3.16
C ILE A 268 17.69 -7.98 -2.93
N SER A 269 18.46 -8.27 -1.92
CA SER A 269 18.92 -9.64 -1.60
C SER A 269 17.77 -10.53 -1.11
N ASN A 270 17.88 -11.84 -1.34
CA ASN A 270 16.90 -12.85 -0.92
C ASN A 270 15.48 -12.53 -1.40
N SER A 271 15.35 -11.95 -2.58
CA SER A 271 14.07 -11.59 -3.19
C SER A 271 13.88 -12.21 -4.56
N ALA A 272 12.63 -12.28 -4.96
CA ALA A 272 12.23 -12.53 -6.34
C ALA A 272 11.12 -11.54 -6.73
N MET A 273 10.87 -11.42 -8.02
CA MET A 273 9.84 -10.53 -8.54
C MET A 273 8.79 -11.34 -9.33
N VAL A 274 7.53 -10.94 -9.19
CA VAL A 274 6.41 -11.58 -9.87
C VAL A 274 6.45 -11.28 -11.37
N ASN A 275 6.69 -10.03 -11.75
CA ASN A 275 6.79 -9.63 -13.17
C ASN A 275 8.21 -9.84 -13.72
N ALA A 276 8.78 -11.01 -13.50
CA ALA A 276 10.14 -11.36 -13.95
C ALA A 276 10.28 -11.49 -15.49
N LYS A 277 9.16 -11.63 -16.20
CA LYS A 277 9.12 -11.76 -17.67
C LYS A 277 8.86 -10.42 -18.37
N GLY A 278 8.66 -9.35 -17.61
CA GLY A 278 8.46 -7.99 -18.15
C GLY A 278 7.12 -7.82 -18.87
N ALA A 279 6.04 -8.40 -18.35
CA ALA A 279 4.70 -8.14 -18.86
C ALA A 279 4.35 -6.65 -18.75
N VAL A 280 3.74 -6.10 -19.79
CA VAL A 280 3.43 -4.67 -19.88
C VAL A 280 2.38 -4.27 -18.83
N THR A 281 2.70 -3.27 -18.03
CA THR A 281 1.80 -2.66 -17.04
C THR A 281 1.53 -1.19 -17.35
N TYR A 282 2.40 -0.53 -18.12
CA TYR A 282 2.19 0.82 -18.65
C TYR A 282 2.06 0.76 -20.18
N PRO A 283 0.80 0.72 -20.71
CA PRO A 283 0.56 0.45 -22.14
C PRO A 283 1.06 1.56 -23.07
N ASP A 284 0.93 2.84 -22.69
CA ASP A 284 1.33 3.98 -23.55
C ASP A 284 2.85 3.97 -23.84
N GLY A 285 3.65 3.45 -22.91
CA GLY A 285 5.10 3.26 -23.08
C GLY A 285 5.51 1.84 -23.42
N ASN A 286 4.57 0.91 -23.56
CA ASN A 286 4.83 -0.52 -23.73
C ASN A 286 5.85 -1.06 -22.73
N SER A 287 5.64 -0.78 -21.42
CA SER A 287 6.66 -0.93 -20.39
C SER A 287 6.18 -1.71 -19.18
N PRO A 288 7.04 -2.53 -18.53
CA PRO A 288 6.74 -3.31 -17.32
C PRO A 288 7.10 -2.52 -16.06
N LEU A 289 6.50 -1.33 -15.84
CA LEU A 289 6.90 -0.42 -14.78
C LEU A 289 6.50 -0.90 -13.38
N ASP A 290 5.41 -1.68 -13.28
CA ASP A 290 4.86 -2.14 -12.00
C ASP A 290 5.29 -3.58 -11.69
N ASN A 291 5.56 -3.84 -10.41
CA ASN A 291 5.98 -5.15 -9.96
C ASN A 291 5.55 -5.45 -8.51
N ILE A 292 5.65 -6.73 -8.15
CA ILE A 292 5.56 -7.24 -6.80
C ILE A 292 6.87 -7.98 -6.52
N VAL A 293 7.62 -7.50 -5.53
CA VAL A 293 8.88 -8.10 -5.06
C VAL A 293 8.63 -8.73 -3.70
N TYR A 294 9.15 -9.91 -3.47
CA TYR A 294 8.89 -10.64 -2.23
C TYR A 294 10.14 -11.33 -1.71
N SER A 295 10.17 -11.53 -0.40
CA SER A 295 11.23 -12.31 0.26
C SER A 295 11.09 -13.80 -0.08
N THR A 296 12.11 -14.38 -0.70
CA THR A 296 12.16 -15.82 -0.98
C THR A 296 12.34 -16.68 0.27
N LYS A 297 12.64 -16.07 1.42
CA LYS A 297 12.72 -16.77 2.71
C LYS A 297 11.33 -17.07 3.29
N ALA A 298 10.29 -16.35 2.88
CA ALA A 298 8.97 -16.45 3.47
C ALA A 298 7.85 -16.72 2.46
N TRP A 299 8.08 -16.41 1.19
CA TRP A 299 7.03 -16.46 0.18
C TRP A 299 7.45 -17.17 -1.10
N THR A 300 6.45 -17.79 -1.75
CA THR A 300 6.48 -18.11 -3.19
C THR A 300 5.26 -17.46 -3.83
N PHE A 301 5.41 -16.99 -5.08
CA PHE A 301 4.31 -16.40 -5.85
C PHE A 301 4.12 -17.14 -7.18
N GLY A 302 2.87 -17.21 -7.62
CA GLY A 302 2.51 -17.67 -8.96
C GLY A 302 2.81 -16.62 -10.04
N GLU A 303 2.47 -16.95 -11.28
CA GLU A 303 2.57 -16.03 -12.44
C GLU A 303 1.66 -14.81 -12.24
N PRO A 304 2.05 -13.63 -12.78
CA PRO A 304 1.25 -12.44 -12.68
C PRO A 304 -0.04 -12.50 -13.50
N THR A 305 -1.08 -11.89 -13.00
CA THR A 305 -2.26 -11.51 -13.77
C THR A 305 -2.23 -10.00 -14.00
N ILE A 306 -2.37 -9.58 -15.26
CA ILE A 306 -2.45 -8.17 -15.66
C ILE A 306 -3.91 -7.83 -15.98
N VAL A 307 -4.48 -6.86 -15.24
CA VAL A 307 -5.87 -6.38 -15.45
C VAL A 307 -5.84 -5.19 -16.39
N THR A 308 -6.05 -5.46 -17.68
CA THR A 308 -5.93 -4.45 -18.74
C THR A 308 -7.05 -3.43 -18.76
N LYS A 309 -8.21 -3.73 -18.16
CA LYS A 309 -9.29 -2.75 -17.95
C LYS A 309 -9.12 -2.07 -16.59
N SER A 310 -8.14 -1.17 -16.47
CA SER A 310 -7.68 -0.65 -15.19
C SER A 310 -8.29 0.68 -14.76
N TYR A 311 -8.89 1.45 -15.64
CA TYR A 311 -9.33 2.84 -15.39
C TYR A 311 -8.20 3.77 -14.90
N SER A 312 -6.98 3.47 -15.27
CA SER A 312 -5.75 4.21 -15.06
C SER A 312 -4.93 4.18 -16.35
N ASP A 313 -3.87 4.92 -16.44
CA ASP A 313 -2.84 4.77 -17.47
C ASP A 313 -1.90 3.58 -17.20
N HIS A 314 -1.98 3.00 -15.99
CA HIS A 314 -1.35 1.73 -15.64
C HIS A 314 -2.37 0.59 -15.57
N TYR A 315 -1.94 -0.64 -15.87
CA TYR A 315 -2.67 -1.85 -15.59
C TYR A 315 -2.40 -2.31 -14.16
N MET A 316 -3.44 -2.76 -13.44
CA MET A 316 -3.23 -3.43 -12.16
C MET A 316 -2.55 -4.77 -12.38
N ILE A 317 -1.46 -5.03 -11.65
CA ILE A 317 -0.82 -6.34 -11.59
C ILE A 317 -1.13 -7.00 -10.26
N PHE A 318 -1.46 -8.30 -10.27
CA PHE A 318 -1.59 -9.08 -9.05
C PHE A 318 -1.10 -10.52 -9.23
N ALA A 319 -0.80 -11.19 -8.12
CA ALA A 319 -0.52 -12.61 -8.09
C ALA A 319 -0.92 -13.20 -6.73
N GLN A 320 -1.07 -14.53 -6.69
CA GLN A 320 -1.26 -15.28 -5.46
C GLN A 320 0.09 -15.69 -4.88
N GLY A 321 0.35 -15.26 -3.65
CA GLY A 321 1.48 -15.68 -2.84
C GLY A 321 1.09 -16.78 -1.85
N THR A 322 2.01 -17.68 -1.58
CA THR A 322 1.91 -18.72 -0.54
C THR A 322 3.02 -18.51 0.48
N TYR A 323 2.66 -18.42 1.75
CA TYR A 323 3.61 -18.32 2.86
C TYR A 323 4.24 -19.68 3.13
N ILE A 324 5.58 -19.73 3.14
CA ILE A 324 6.35 -20.97 3.25
C ILE A 324 7.19 -21.06 4.54
N LYS A 325 7.25 -19.97 5.33
CA LYS A 325 7.99 -19.96 6.59
C LYS A 325 7.19 -20.72 7.66
N LYS A 326 7.82 -21.73 8.23
CA LYS A 326 7.29 -22.52 9.37
C LYS A 326 7.70 -21.92 10.70
#